data_c468197c8b41a0493b1fa3a1fe5e2375
#
_entry.id   c468197c8b41a0493b1fa3a1fe5e2375
#
_cell.length_a   1.000
_cell.length_b   1.000
_cell.length_c   1.000
_cell.angle_alpha   90.00
_cell.angle_beta   90.00
_cell.angle_gamma   90.00
#
_symmetry.space_group_name_H-M   'P 1'
#
loop_
_entity.id
_entity.type
_entity.pdbx_description
1 polymer ?
#
loop_
_entity_poly.entity_id
_entity_poly.type
_entity_poly.pdbx_seq_one_letter_code
_entity_poly.pdbx_strand_id
1 'polypeptide(L)'
;SCKKDKITNVIFENPVQAASKNTTLIDSTRNFPGFDFYEIGTKIYFSKSGKVTKLGCRAGNTGNFVVSFWDVESSALLAQTTVNVTDNTKYFYKAITPIEIVPNKRYIISMNNNNDGVSADYWICYKKEANPDGIDFNVYPFSIGSVTFEEPRGKTSATAVFPSNPQSYWNFFAGADVQFE
;
A
#
# COMPACT_ATOMS: atom_id res chain seq x y z
N SER A 1 16.52 18.52 -40.50
CA SER A 1 17.05 17.76 -39.35
C SER A 1 15.89 17.35 -38.47
N CYS A 2 15.40 16.12 -38.61
CA CYS A 2 14.42 15.54 -37.68
C CYS A 2 15.12 15.25 -36.36
N LYS A 3 14.74 15.97 -35.30
CA LYS A 3 15.04 15.55 -33.94
C LYS A 3 14.24 14.28 -33.67
N LYS A 4 14.92 13.14 -33.52
CA LYS A 4 14.31 11.93 -32.94
C LYS A 4 14.02 12.25 -31.48
N ASP A 5 12.75 12.40 -31.13
CA ASP A 5 12.34 12.42 -29.74
C ASP A 5 12.78 11.11 -29.11
N LYS A 6 13.67 11.21 -28.11
CA LYS A 6 14.03 10.06 -27.28
C LYS A 6 12.77 9.68 -26.50
N ILE A 7 12.15 8.58 -26.90
CA ILE A 7 11.13 7.93 -26.07
C ILE A 7 11.85 7.47 -24.80
N THR A 8 11.77 8.24 -23.75
CA THR A 8 12.20 7.82 -22.42
C THR A 8 11.14 6.83 -21.95
N ASN A 9 11.49 5.54 -21.91
CA ASN A 9 10.63 4.54 -21.28
C ASN A 9 10.53 4.89 -19.79
N VAL A 10 9.38 5.38 -19.37
CA VAL A 10 9.09 5.61 -17.96
C VAL A 10 8.99 4.25 -17.28
N ILE A 11 9.85 4.00 -16.29
CA ILE A 11 9.81 2.78 -15.49
C ILE A 11 8.91 3.07 -14.29
N PHE A 12 7.78 2.36 -14.24
CA PHE A 12 6.85 2.44 -13.13
C PHE A 12 7.20 1.44 -12.03
N GLU A 13 7.07 1.87 -10.78
CA GLU A 13 7.16 1.02 -9.60
C GLU A 13 5.78 0.91 -8.94
N ASN A 14 5.34 -0.34 -8.67
CA ASN A 14 4.17 -0.65 -7.84
C ASN A 14 4.68 -1.43 -6.62
N PRO A 15 5.14 -0.74 -5.58
CA PRO A 15 6.00 -1.34 -4.56
C PRO A 15 5.27 -2.37 -3.68
N VAL A 16 3.99 -2.16 -3.34
CA VAL A 16 3.23 -3.11 -2.52
C VAL A 16 2.91 -4.37 -3.32
N GLN A 17 2.51 -4.22 -4.59
CA GLN A 17 2.31 -5.35 -5.48
C GLN A 17 3.61 -6.15 -5.66
N ALA A 18 4.74 -5.48 -5.85
CA ALA A 18 6.04 -6.13 -5.99
C ALA A 18 6.46 -6.85 -4.69
N ALA A 19 6.26 -6.21 -3.53
CA ALA A 19 6.52 -6.82 -2.23
C ALA A 19 5.69 -8.09 -2.02
N SER A 20 4.40 -8.06 -2.36
CA SER A 20 3.48 -9.19 -2.19
C SER A 20 3.83 -10.44 -3.03
N LYS A 21 4.73 -10.29 -3.99
CA LYS A 21 5.23 -11.37 -4.86
C LYS A 21 6.68 -11.77 -4.56
N ASN A 22 7.32 -11.11 -3.61
CA ASN A 22 8.72 -11.34 -3.33
C ASN A 22 8.90 -12.54 -2.40
N THR A 23 9.28 -13.68 -2.96
CA THR A 23 9.42 -14.95 -2.24
C THR A 23 10.59 -15.01 -1.26
N THR A 24 11.53 -14.06 -1.31
CA THR A 24 12.60 -13.93 -0.32
C THR A 24 12.15 -13.15 0.91
N LEU A 25 11.14 -12.30 0.75
CA LEU A 25 10.57 -11.46 1.79
C LEU A 25 9.36 -12.12 2.46
N ILE A 26 8.55 -12.84 1.67
CA ILE A 26 7.24 -13.35 2.08
C ILE A 26 7.13 -14.84 1.75
N ASP A 27 6.68 -15.63 2.72
CA ASP A 27 6.43 -17.06 2.53
C ASP A 27 5.00 -17.33 2.06
N SER A 28 4.05 -16.50 2.47
CA SER A 28 2.66 -16.67 2.06
C SER A 28 1.84 -15.38 2.15
N THR A 29 0.72 -15.40 1.43
CA THR A 29 -0.28 -14.34 1.42
C THR A 29 -1.63 -14.95 1.78
N ARG A 30 -2.34 -14.34 2.72
CA ARG A 30 -3.68 -14.77 3.13
C ARG A 30 -4.68 -13.64 3.03
N ASN A 31 -5.90 -14.00 2.65
CA ASN A 31 -7.07 -13.16 2.86
C ASN A 31 -7.49 -13.29 4.33
N PHE A 32 -7.60 -12.17 5.03
CA PHE A 32 -7.93 -12.12 6.44
C PHE A 32 -9.29 -11.47 6.65
N PRO A 33 -10.20 -12.08 7.43
CA PRO A 33 -11.55 -11.55 7.64
C PRO A 33 -11.52 -10.16 8.25
N GLY A 34 -12.32 -9.25 7.69
CA GLY A 34 -12.59 -7.95 8.27
C GLY A 34 -13.69 -8.06 9.31
N PHE A 35 -13.39 -7.85 10.58
CA PHE A 35 -14.37 -7.87 11.66
C PHE A 35 -14.92 -6.49 12.02
N ASP A 36 -14.18 -5.44 11.61
CA ASP A 36 -14.49 -4.05 11.93
C ASP A 36 -14.02 -3.13 10.80
N PHE A 37 -14.40 -1.86 10.84
CA PHE A 37 -13.94 -0.87 9.88
C PHE A 37 -12.59 -0.30 10.29
N TYR A 38 -11.63 -0.39 9.37
CA TYR A 38 -10.27 0.11 9.56
C TYR A 38 -9.79 0.92 8.37
N GLU A 39 -9.08 1.98 8.66
CA GLU A 39 -8.09 2.54 7.73
C GLU A 39 -6.79 1.81 7.97
N ILE A 40 -6.30 1.08 6.95
CA ILE A 40 -5.14 0.20 7.07
C ILE A 40 -4.10 0.61 6.02
N GLY A 41 -2.86 0.74 6.44
CA GLY A 41 -1.81 1.15 5.53
C GLY A 41 -0.41 0.87 6.02
N THR A 42 0.55 1.46 5.31
CA THR A 42 1.97 1.31 5.62
C THR A 42 2.67 2.65 5.51
N LYS A 43 3.55 2.94 6.47
CA LYS A 43 4.45 4.08 6.41
C LYS A 43 5.63 3.73 5.51
N ILE A 44 5.87 4.58 4.51
CA ILE A 44 6.88 4.42 3.48
C ILE A 44 7.70 5.69 3.29
N TYR A 45 8.88 5.53 2.67
CA TYR A 45 9.59 6.64 2.04
C TYR A 45 10.24 6.20 0.74
N PHE A 46 10.59 7.17 -0.10
CA PHE A 46 11.25 6.96 -1.39
C PHE A 46 12.71 7.40 -1.29
N SER A 47 13.62 6.61 -1.83
CA SER A 47 15.05 6.93 -1.85
C SER A 47 15.44 7.93 -2.95
N LYS A 48 14.54 8.19 -3.90
CA LYS A 48 14.72 9.12 -5.02
C LYS A 48 13.51 10.03 -5.20
N SER A 49 13.69 11.17 -5.86
CA SER A 49 12.59 12.01 -6.35
C SER A 49 11.84 11.32 -7.49
N GLY A 50 10.62 11.72 -7.72
CA GLY A 50 9.73 11.22 -8.76
C GLY A 50 8.30 11.63 -8.48
N LYS A 51 7.33 10.92 -9.04
CA LYS A 51 5.92 11.23 -8.89
C LYS A 51 5.10 9.99 -8.55
N VAL A 52 4.15 10.15 -7.65
CA VAL A 52 3.04 9.20 -7.49
C VAL A 52 1.94 9.64 -8.45
N THR A 53 1.61 8.78 -9.42
CA THR A 53 0.67 9.09 -10.50
C THR A 53 -0.64 8.31 -10.41
N LYS A 54 -0.65 7.20 -9.64
CA LYS A 54 -1.86 6.42 -9.36
C LYS A 54 -1.88 5.94 -7.92
N LEU A 55 -3.08 5.81 -7.39
CA LEU A 55 -3.34 5.03 -6.20
C LEU A 55 -4.08 3.76 -6.58
N GLY A 56 -3.80 2.69 -5.88
CA GLY A 56 -4.39 1.39 -6.16
C GLY A 56 -4.59 0.54 -4.92
N CYS A 57 -5.33 -0.54 -5.08
CA CYS A 57 -5.46 -1.52 -4.02
C CYS A 57 -5.80 -2.92 -4.55
N ARG A 58 -5.58 -3.89 -3.66
CA ARG A 58 -6.16 -5.22 -3.69
C ARG A 58 -6.91 -5.44 -2.39
N ALA A 59 -8.21 -5.59 -2.45
CA ALA A 59 -9.04 -5.90 -1.30
C ALA A 59 -9.39 -7.39 -1.24
N GLY A 60 -9.80 -7.91 -0.09
CA GLY A 60 -10.20 -9.30 0.06
C GLY A 60 -11.55 -9.63 -0.60
N ASN A 61 -12.35 -8.62 -0.88
CA ASN A 61 -13.64 -8.70 -1.56
C ASN A 61 -13.65 -7.80 -2.80
N THR A 62 -14.55 -8.04 -3.72
CA THR A 62 -14.86 -7.11 -4.82
C THR A 62 -15.68 -5.93 -4.28
N GLY A 63 -15.56 -4.75 -4.89
CA GLY A 63 -16.28 -3.55 -4.47
C GLY A 63 -15.51 -2.26 -4.68
N ASN A 64 -15.93 -1.20 -4.01
CA ASN A 64 -15.35 0.14 -4.10
C ASN A 64 -14.61 0.48 -2.81
N PHE A 65 -13.32 0.77 -2.92
CA PHE A 65 -12.46 1.04 -1.77
C PHE A 65 -11.81 2.42 -1.87
N VAL A 66 -11.85 3.16 -0.79
CA VAL A 66 -11.18 4.45 -0.70
C VAL A 66 -9.70 4.19 -0.40
N VAL A 67 -8.82 4.70 -1.28
CA VAL A 67 -7.36 4.64 -1.13
C VAL A 67 -6.83 6.05 -0.95
N SER A 68 -5.96 6.24 0.03
CA SER A 68 -5.48 7.54 0.47
C SER A 68 -3.96 7.57 0.57
N PHE A 69 -3.38 8.72 0.23
CA PHE A 69 -1.94 8.98 0.35
C PHE A 69 -1.72 10.21 1.23
N TRP A 70 -0.90 10.08 2.26
CA TRP A 70 -0.76 11.03 3.35
C TRP A 70 0.68 11.48 3.54
N ASP A 71 0.83 12.71 3.95
CA ASP A 71 2.07 13.26 4.53
C ASP A 71 2.11 12.91 6.03
N VAL A 72 3.17 12.24 6.48
CA VAL A 72 3.27 11.83 7.90
C VAL A 72 3.51 13.01 8.83
N GLU A 73 4.32 13.98 8.42
CA GLU A 73 4.73 15.11 9.25
C GLU A 73 3.55 16.04 9.58
N SER A 74 2.76 16.35 8.57
CA SER A 74 1.60 17.23 8.72
C SER A 74 0.28 16.50 8.98
N SER A 75 0.25 15.18 8.82
CA SER A 75 -0.96 14.35 8.75
C SER A 75 -1.93 14.77 7.63
N ALA A 76 -1.45 15.52 6.63
CA ALA A 76 -2.27 16.04 5.55
C ALA A 76 -2.58 14.95 4.52
N LEU A 77 -3.82 14.96 4.03
CA LEU A 77 -4.23 14.17 2.88
C LEU A 77 -3.65 14.79 1.60
N LEU A 78 -2.76 14.07 0.92
CA LEU A 78 -2.15 14.51 -0.34
C LEU A 78 -2.99 14.11 -1.56
N ALA A 79 -3.54 12.90 -1.53
CA ALA A 79 -4.48 12.43 -2.54
C ALA A 79 -5.39 11.33 -1.98
N GLN A 80 -6.57 11.23 -2.59
CA GLN A 80 -7.54 10.19 -2.30
C GLN A 80 -8.31 9.84 -3.57
N THR A 81 -8.63 8.57 -3.73
CA THR A 81 -9.51 8.12 -4.81
C THR A 81 -10.27 6.86 -4.41
N THR A 82 -11.37 6.61 -5.08
CA THR A 82 -12.09 5.34 -4.94
C THR A 82 -11.67 4.41 -6.07
N VAL A 83 -11.17 3.23 -5.70
CA VAL A 83 -10.74 2.17 -6.61
C VAL A 83 -11.82 1.08 -6.66
N ASN A 84 -12.28 0.74 -7.86
CA ASN A 84 -13.21 -0.37 -8.07
C ASN A 84 -12.41 -1.67 -8.26
N VAL A 85 -12.57 -2.60 -7.32
CA VAL A 85 -11.95 -3.93 -7.34
C VAL A 85 -12.94 -4.94 -7.88
N THR A 86 -12.70 -5.45 -9.07
CA THR A 86 -13.56 -6.44 -9.74
C THR A 86 -13.04 -7.88 -9.63
N ASP A 87 -11.82 -8.06 -9.14
CA ASP A 87 -11.17 -9.36 -8.90
C ASP A 87 -10.30 -9.21 -7.64
N ASN A 88 -10.67 -9.88 -6.56
CA ASN A 88 -9.99 -9.77 -5.27
C ASN A 88 -8.57 -10.36 -5.23
N THR A 89 -8.13 -10.99 -6.31
CA THR A 89 -6.76 -11.54 -6.44
C THR A 89 -5.78 -10.56 -7.10
N LYS A 90 -6.29 -9.44 -7.66
CA LYS A 90 -5.51 -8.49 -8.46
C LYS A 90 -5.49 -7.09 -7.85
N TYR A 91 -4.45 -6.33 -8.17
CA TYR A 91 -4.38 -4.90 -7.91
C TYR A 91 -5.07 -4.12 -9.02
N PHE A 92 -5.85 -3.13 -8.62
CA PHE A 92 -6.49 -2.15 -9.50
C PHE A 92 -5.97 -0.77 -9.15
N TYR A 93 -5.78 0.07 -10.17
CA TYR A 93 -5.20 1.41 -10.00
C TYR A 93 -6.08 2.45 -10.68
N LYS A 94 -6.13 3.63 -10.07
CA LYS A 94 -6.80 4.80 -10.62
C LYS A 94 -5.84 5.99 -10.63
N ALA A 95 -5.82 6.72 -11.73
CA ALA A 95 -4.99 7.92 -11.89
C ALA A 95 -5.45 9.02 -10.92
N ILE A 96 -4.47 9.75 -10.41
CA ILE A 96 -4.64 10.95 -9.59
C ILE A 96 -3.87 12.11 -10.22
N THR A 97 -4.08 13.32 -9.74
CA THR A 97 -3.16 14.43 -10.01
C THR A 97 -1.78 14.02 -9.48
N PRO A 98 -0.72 14.03 -10.31
CA PRO A 98 0.61 13.60 -9.90
C PRO A 98 1.11 14.36 -8.67
N ILE A 99 1.66 13.63 -7.72
CA ILE A 99 2.24 14.18 -6.48
C ILE A 99 3.74 14.07 -6.57
N GLU A 100 4.43 15.21 -6.47
CA GLU A 100 5.90 15.25 -6.40
C GLU A 100 6.38 14.64 -5.10
N ILE A 101 7.34 13.72 -5.20
CA ILE A 101 7.92 13.01 -4.07
C ILE A 101 9.24 13.63 -3.66
N VAL A 102 9.34 13.98 -2.39
CA VAL A 102 10.57 14.42 -1.76
C VAL A 102 11.31 13.19 -1.22
N PRO A 103 12.57 12.93 -1.62
CA PRO A 103 13.34 11.80 -1.12
C PRO A 103 13.44 11.80 0.40
N ASN A 104 13.35 10.62 1.00
CA ASN A 104 13.44 10.38 2.43
C ASN A 104 12.34 11.04 3.30
N LYS A 105 11.42 11.77 2.72
CA LYS A 105 10.20 12.21 3.41
C LYS A 105 9.26 11.01 3.62
N ARG A 106 8.59 10.98 4.79
CA ARG A 106 7.69 9.87 5.17
C ARG A 106 6.27 10.14 4.69
N TYR A 107 5.70 9.10 4.11
CA TYR A 107 4.32 9.06 3.63
C TYR A 107 3.60 7.84 4.20
N ILE A 108 2.29 7.85 4.14
CA ILE A 108 1.48 6.65 4.36
C ILE A 108 0.63 6.42 3.13
N ILE A 109 0.64 5.19 2.64
CA ILE A 109 -0.36 4.69 1.70
C ILE A 109 -1.32 3.80 2.47
N SER A 110 -2.63 4.08 2.36
CA SER A 110 -3.66 3.36 3.11
C SER A 110 -4.92 3.12 2.30
N MET A 111 -5.74 2.18 2.75
CA MET A 111 -7.10 1.96 2.27
C MET A 111 -8.06 1.80 3.44
N ASN A 112 -9.29 2.26 3.25
CA ASN A 112 -10.37 1.95 4.15
C ASN A 112 -11.06 0.65 3.70
N ASN A 113 -11.28 -0.29 4.61
CA ASN A 113 -11.93 -1.56 4.31
C ASN A 113 -13.45 -1.51 4.34
N ASN A 114 -14.05 -0.34 4.52
CA ASN A 114 -15.49 -0.16 4.39
C ASN A 114 -15.90 -0.27 2.91
N ASN A 115 -16.66 -1.29 2.59
CA ASN A 115 -17.25 -1.52 1.28
C ASN A 115 -18.78 -1.36 1.40
N ASP A 116 -19.27 -0.14 1.19
CA ASP A 116 -20.69 0.20 1.24
C ASP A 116 -21.41 -0.26 2.54
N GLY A 117 -20.75 -0.05 3.69
CA GLY A 117 -21.28 -0.39 5.01
C GLY A 117 -20.97 -1.82 5.47
N VAL A 118 -20.20 -2.57 4.71
CA VAL A 118 -19.73 -3.91 5.07
C VAL A 118 -18.22 -3.89 5.25
N SER A 119 -17.73 -4.43 6.38
CA SER A 119 -16.30 -4.60 6.60
C SER A 119 -15.75 -5.66 5.65
N ALA A 120 -14.88 -5.23 4.74
CA ALA A 120 -14.27 -6.12 3.76
C ALA A 120 -13.03 -6.80 4.34
N ASP A 121 -12.76 -8.00 3.85
CA ASP A 121 -11.52 -8.71 4.11
C ASP A 121 -10.31 -7.97 3.51
N TYR A 122 -9.14 -8.23 4.04
CA TYR A 122 -7.89 -7.62 3.58
C TYR A 122 -6.75 -8.64 3.43
N TRP A 123 -5.82 -8.34 2.54
CA TRP A 123 -4.69 -9.22 2.27
C TRP A 123 -3.53 -8.93 3.21
N ILE A 124 -3.01 -9.98 3.83
CA ILE A 124 -1.82 -9.97 4.67
C ILE A 124 -0.75 -10.84 4.02
N CYS A 125 0.47 -10.32 3.97
CA CYS A 125 1.66 -11.05 3.61
C CYS A 125 2.52 -11.25 4.86
N TYR A 126 3.07 -12.43 5.04
CA TYR A 126 3.90 -12.75 6.20
C TYR A 126 5.03 -13.69 5.85
N LYS A 127 6.08 -13.62 6.64
CA LYS A 127 7.20 -14.54 6.63
C LYS A 127 7.11 -15.45 7.83
N LYS A 128 7.20 -16.76 7.61
CA LYS A 128 7.38 -17.72 8.68
C LYS A 128 8.87 -17.81 8.99
N GLU A 129 9.25 -17.63 10.23
CA GLU A 129 10.54 -18.15 10.64
C GLU A 129 10.46 -19.66 10.92
N ALA A 130 11.62 -20.30 10.92
CA ALA A 130 11.77 -21.66 11.39
C ALA A 130 11.62 -21.72 12.92
N ASN A 131 10.46 -21.31 13.40
CA ASN A 131 10.05 -21.36 14.80
C ASN A 131 9.04 -22.47 14.96
N PRO A 132 9.24 -23.42 15.90
CA PRO A 132 8.31 -24.51 16.15
C PRO A 132 6.89 -24.04 16.49
N ASP A 133 6.72 -22.83 17.02
CA ASP A 133 5.43 -22.27 17.37
C ASP A 133 4.70 -21.58 16.18
N GLY A 134 5.34 -21.50 15.00
CA GLY A 134 4.74 -20.97 13.77
C GLY A 134 4.34 -19.49 13.84
N ILE A 135 4.99 -18.72 14.72
CA ILE A 135 4.74 -17.28 14.87
C ILE A 135 5.37 -16.53 13.70
N ASP A 136 4.58 -15.63 13.11
CA ASP A 136 5.01 -14.80 12.01
C ASP A 136 5.99 -13.71 12.47
N PHE A 137 6.96 -13.39 11.62
CA PHE A 137 7.98 -12.40 11.92
C PHE A 137 7.68 -11.04 11.36
N ASN A 138 8.17 -10.03 12.08
CA ASN A 138 8.20 -8.66 11.60
C ASN A 138 9.05 -8.57 10.33
N VAL A 139 8.40 -8.31 9.21
CA VAL A 139 9.09 -8.11 7.93
C VAL A 139 9.72 -6.72 7.81
N TYR A 140 9.35 -5.78 8.66
CA TYR A 140 9.80 -4.39 8.62
C TYR A 140 11.14 -4.15 9.36
N PRO A 141 11.95 -3.18 8.92
CA PRO A 141 11.83 -2.46 7.64
C PRO A 141 12.35 -3.30 6.47
N PHE A 142 11.83 -3.05 5.27
CA PHE A 142 12.34 -3.65 4.04
C PHE A 142 12.19 -2.69 2.86
N SER A 143 12.92 -2.96 1.75
CA SER A 143 12.87 -2.11 0.55
C SER A 143 12.53 -2.92 -0.70
N ILE A 144 11.73 -2.32 -1.57
CA ILE A 144 11.43 -2.81 -2.91
C ILE A 144 11.66 -1.67 -3.89
N GLY A 145 12.60 -1.84 -4.81
CA GLY A 145 12.98 -0.77 -5.72
C GLY A 145 13.47 0.46 -4.97
N SER A 146 12.85 1.59 -5.23
CA SER A 146 13.16 2.86 -4.56
C SER A 146 12.34 3.13 -3.29
N VAL A 147 11.46 2.22 -2.90
CA VAL A 147 10.55 2.40 -1.77
C VAL A 147 10.97 1.55 -0.58
N THR A 148 11.10 2.20 0.58
CA THR A 148 11.30 1.52 1.86
C THR A 148 10.00 1.57 2.67
N PHE A 149 9.63 0.41 3.18
CA PHE A 149 8.49 0.18 4.08
C PHE A 149 9.01 0.15 5.51
N GLU A 150 8.51 1.05 6.37
CA GLU A 150 9.03 1.21 7.74
C GLU A 150 8.19 0.49 8.79
N GLU A 151 6.87 0.63 8.72
CA GLU A 151 5.96 0.05 9.71
C GLU A 151 4.51 0.01 9.22
N PRO A 152 3.68 -0.92 9.70
CA PRO A 152 2.25 -0.92 9.45
C PRO A 152 1.55 0.18 10.26
N ARG A 153 0.48 0.72 9.68
CA ARG A 153 -0.34 1.78 10.27
C ARG A 153 -1.81 1.42 10.20
N GLY A 154 -2.57 1.81 11.21
CA GLY A 154 -4.00 1.60 11.22
C GLY A 154 -4.75 2.52 12.15
N LYS A 155 -6.06 2.59 11.93
CA LYS A 155 -7.03 3.25 12.81
C LYS A 155 -8.41 2.70 12.57
N THR A 156 -9.14 2.41 13.64
CA THR A 156 -10.56 2.04 13.55
C THR A 156 -11.37 3.22 13.06
N SER A 157 -12.02 3.08 11.90
CA SER A 157 -12.87 4.11 11.32
C SER A 157 -13.67 3.55 10.15
N ALA A 158 -14.94 3.91 10.06
CA ALA A 158 -15.80 3.60 8.92
C ALA A 158 -15.55 4.51 7.71
N THR A 159 -14.74 5.54 7.84
CA THR A 159 -14.37 6.47 6.77
C THR A 159 -12.85 6.62 6.70
N ALA A 160 -12.36 7.03 5.53
CA ALA A 160 -10.94 7.29 5.36
C ALA A 160 -10.46 8.38 6.30
N VAL A 161 -9.45 8.05 7.11
CA VAL A 161 -8.82 8.95 8.11
C VAL A 161 -7.31 8.70 8.15
N PHE A 162 -6.55 9.66 8.63
CA PHE A 162 -5.11 9.46 8.83
C PHE A 162 -4.87 8.29 9.79
N PRO A 163 -4.17 7.21 9.37
CA PRO A 163 -3.94 6.02 10.19
C PRO A 163 -2.81 6.29 11.19
N SER A 164 -3.16 6.94 12.29
CA SER A 164 -2.22 7.49 13.28
C SER A 164 -1.48 6.44 14.09
N ASN A 165 -2.05 5.23 14.23
CA ASN A 165 -1.54 4.25 15.18
C ASN A 165 -0.56 3.28 14.52
N PRO A 166 0.70 3.18 15.01
CA PRO A 166 1.55 2.06 14.67
C PRO A 166 0.84 0.77 15.05
N GLN A 167 0.89 -0.21 14.17
CA GLN A 167 0.35 -1.53 14.45
C GLN A 167 1.50 -2.43 14.92
N SER A 168 1.25 -3.17 15.99
CA SER A 168 2.22 -4.16 16.52
C SER A 168 2.19 -5.48 15.75
N TYR A 169 1.48 -5.54 14.63
CA TYR A 169 1.39 -6.73 13.81
C TYR A 169 2.64 -6.88 12.96
N TRP A 170 3.14 -8.08 12.91
CA TRP A 170 4.35 -8.45 12.19
C TRP A 170 4.11 -8.74 10.73
N ASN A 171 2.89 -8.51 10.28
CA ASN A 171 2.44 -8.78 8.93
C ASN A 171 2.49 -7.52 8.05
N PHE A 172 2.74 -7.73 6.78
CA PHE A 172 2.68 -6.67 5.79
C PHE A 172 1.28 -6.62 5.17
N PHE A 173 0.62 -5.46 5.26
CA PHE A 173 -0.66 -5.24 4.60
C PHE A 173 -0.47 -5.03 3.10
N ALA A 174 -0.90 -6.01 2.31
CA ALA A 174 -0.80 -5.97 0.85
C ALA A 174 -2.07 -5.40 0.19
N GLY A 175 -2.70 -4.43 0.84
CA GLY A 175 -3.92 -3.76 0.36
C GLY A 175 -3.61 -2.59 -0.55
N ALA A 176 -3.35 -1.43 0.06
CA ALA A 176 -3.12 -0.18 -0.67
C ALA A 176 -1.74 -0.15 -1.34
N ASP A 177 -1.66 0.43 -2.55
CA ASP A 177 -0.43 0.59 -3.33
C ASP A 177 -0.41 1.92 -4.09
N VAL A 178 0.77 2.31 -4.55
CA VAL A 178 1.00 3.47 -5.41
C VAL A 178 1.61 3.03 -6.74
N GLN A 179 1.44 3.84 -7.79
CA GLN A 179 2.30 3.79 -8.96
C GLN A 179 3.23 5.00 -8.90
N PHE A 180 4.53 4.71 -8.82
CA PHE A 180 5.60 5.70 -8.72
C PHE A 180 6.48 5.66 -9.98
N GLU A 181 6.88 6.83 -10.50
CA GLU A 181 7.74 7.01 -11.68
C GLU A 181 8.87 8.02 -11.44
#